data_86b175ae9a7c07141a51fd618725bdc4
#
_entry.id   86b175ae9a7c07141a51fd618725bdc4
#
_cell.length_a   1.000
_cell.length_b   1.000
_cell.length_c   1.000
_cell.angle_alpha   90.00
_cell.angle_beta   90.00
_cell.angle_gamma   90.00
#
_symmetry.space_group_name_H-M   'P 1'
#
loop_
_entity.id
_entity.type
_entity.pdbx_description
1 polymer ?
#
loop_
_entity_poly.entity_id
_entity_poly.type
_entity_poly.pdbx_seq_one_letter_code
_entity_poly.pdbx_strand_id
1 'polypeptide(L)'
;MDAFKTIIFKAKEDVYSHLQGANFSKLLGQGYDFSELRPYEASDDIRHISWVNSAKLAEPYVKKMHEERELLVHVAMLLDGRAVIGQKQKLMLEVLAILGYSTIFTNNLLSISFCLGKNFRTFEATKNVEAFDDTLEVFSKIDALGLEIDYANLQKRLVEVQEQKSLFFVVGDFLDEVDLSILAKTHQLCVLMVRDRWEENPLLSADAELLNPLNNEIMRKTVSKKALKHYVEQLKEHDTKLYAHFHEHNIKYVKIYEPERIVEKLEQLFYFD
;
A
#
# COMPACT_ATOMS: atom_id res chain seq x y z
N MET A 1 -15.02 -21.12 -10.26
CA MET A 1 -13.93 -20.22 -10.66
C MET A 1 -13.01 -20.10 -9.46
N ASP A 2 -11.71 -20.24 -9.61
CA ASP A 2 -10.75 -20.18 -8.51
C ASP A 2 -10.82 -18.79 -7.84
N ALA A 3 -10.93 -18.75 -6.50
CA ALA A 3 -11.06 -17.50 -5.75
C ALA A 3 -9.92 -16.51 -6.07
N PHE A 4 -8.71 -17.04 -6.26
CA PHE A 4 -7.54 -16.26 -6.69
C PHE A 4 -7.77 -15.56 -8.05
N LYS A 5 -8.20 -16.32 -9.07
CA LYS A 5 -8.47 -15.75 -10.40
C LYS A 5 -9.56 -14.67 -10.39
N THR A 6 -10.54 -14.82 -9.49
CA THR A 6 -11.60 -13.82 -9.33
C THR A 6 -11.06 -12.51 -8.74
N ILE A 7 -10.17 -12.59 -7.74
CA ILE A 7 -9.51 -11.41 -7.15
C ILE A 7 -8.67 -10.69 -8.20
N ILE A 8 -7.84 -11.42 -8.93
CA ILE A 8 -6.96 -10.85 -9.97
C ILE A 8 -7.78 -10.17 -11.07
N PHE A 9 -8.83 -10.82 -11.54
CA PHE A 9 -9.70 -10.25 -12.58
C PHE A 9 -10.36 -8.96 -12.09
N LYS A 10 -10.93 -8.97 -10.88
CA LYS A 10 -11.55 -7.80 -10.28
C LYS A 10 -10.56 -6.65 -10.08
N ALA A 11 -9.35 -6.94 -9.57
CA ALA A 11 -8.32 -5.93 -9.40
C ALA A 11 -7.90 -5.28 -10.73
N LYS A 12 -7.72 -6.07 -11.79
CA LYS A 12 -7.45 -5.56 -13.15
C LYS A 12 -8.60 -4.67 -13.65
N GLU A 13 -9.85 -5.08 -13.50
CA GLU A 13 -11.04 -4.34 -13.92
C GLU A 13 -11.16 -3.00 -13.15
N ASP A 14 -10.98 -3.02 -11.83
CA ASP A 14 -11.01 -1.84 -10.98
C ASP A 14 -9.92 -0.84 -11.40
N VAL A 15 -8.69 -1.31 -11.63
CA VAL A 15 -7.58 -0.46 -12.09
C VAL A 15 -7.87 0.12 -13.47
N TYR A 16 -8.31 -0.67 -14.45
CA TYR A 16 -8.64 -0.16 -15.78
C TYR A 16 -9.76 0.87 -15.77
N SER A 17 -10.80 0.65 -14.98
CA SER A 17 -11.93 1.59 -14.87
C SER A 17 -11.51 2.94 -14.29
N HIS A 18 -10.56 2.95 -13.36
CA HIS A 18 -10.06 4.17 -12.70
C HIS A 18 -8.94 4.85 -13.49
N LEU A 19 -8.13 4.12 -14.24
CA LEU A 19 -7.13 4.71 -15.14
C LEU A 19 -7.75 5.50 -16.29
N GLN A 20 -8.97 5.16 -16.70
CA GLN A 20 -9.73 5.95 -17.66
C GLN A 20 -10.28 7.25 -17.06
N GLY A 21 -10.42 7.33 -15.73
CA GLY A 21 -10.67 8.56 -15.00
C GLY A 21 -9.34 9.21 -14.61
N ALA A 22 -9.16 10.49 -14.94
CA ALA A 22 -7.91 11.27 -14.79
C ALA A 22 -7.24 11.28 -13.38
N ASN A 23 -7.75 10.55 -12.40
CA ASN A 23 -7.37 10.66 -11.00
C ASN A 23 -6.22 9.73 -10.60
N PHE A 24 -6.18 8.51 -11.11
CA PHE A 24 -5.13 7.54 -10.75
C PHE A 24 -3.78 7.83 -11.42
N SER A 25 -3.80 8.46 -12.60
CA SER A 25 -2.58 8.92 -13.28
C SER A 25 -1.84 10.01 -12.49
N LYS A 26 -2.56 10.84 -11.73
CA LYS A 26 -1.95 11.83 -10.82
C LYS A 26 -1.32 11.17 -9.60
N LEU A 27 -1.87 10.06 -9.13
CA LEU A 27 -1.42 9.33 -7.96
C LEU A 27 -0.03 8.71 -8.17
N LEU A 28 0.21 8.16 -9.36
CA LEU A 28 1.45 7.47 -9.73
C LEU A 28 2.31 8.26 -10.73
N GLY A 29 2.11 9.58 -10.83
CA GLY A 29 3.02 10.45 -11.57
C GLY A 29 2.84 10.47 -13.08
N GLN A 30 1.76 9.93 -13.63
CA GLN A 30 1.39 10.17 -15.03
C GLN A 30 0.53 11.43 -15.14
N GLY A 31 1.14 12.56 -15.03
CA GLY A 31 0.65 13.80 -15.60
C GLY A 31 1.79 14.36 -16.43
N TYR A 32 1.53 14.78 -17.63
CA TYR A 32 2.39 15.75 -18.25
C TYR A 32 2.45 16.94 -17.31
N ASP A 33 3.37 16.91 -16.36
CA ASP A 33 3.59 18.01 -15.47
C ASP A 33 4.09 19.17 -16.35
N PHE A 34 3.13 20.05 -16.63
CA PHE A 34 3.41 21.35 -17.18
C PHE A 34 4.36 22.06 -16.20
N SER A 35 5.65 21.99 -16.51
CA SER A 35 6.68 22.56 -15.67
C SER A 35 6.65 24.09 -15.74
N GLU A 36 6.71 24.63 -16.94
CA GLU A 36 6.69 26.07 -17.17
C GLU A 36 6.41 26.40 -18.65
N LEU A 37 5.84 27.58 -18.90
CA LEU A 37 5.83 28.22 -20.18
C LEU A 37 7.07 29.11 -20.28
N ARG A 38 7.95 28.80 -21.23
CA ARG A 38 9.07 29.67 -21.52
C ARG A 38 9.04 30.14 -22.99
N PRO A 39 9.68 31.24 -23.34
CA PRO A 39 9.84 31.63 -24.72
C PRO A 39 10.49 30.52 -25.54
N TYR A 40 10.05 30.38 -26.79
CA TYR A 40 10.60 29.43 -27.73
C TYR A 40 12.05 29.78 -28.07
N GLU A 41 12.93 28.79 -28.05
CA GLU A 41 14.31 28.89 -28.54
C GLU A 41 14.47 28.03 -29.81
N ALA A 42 15.39 28.43 -30.72
CA ALA A 42 15.57 27.76 -32.02
C ALA A 42 15.92 26.26 -31.95
N SER A 43 16.32 25.79 -30.78
CA SER A 43 16.63 24.38 -30.48
C SER A 43 15.40 23.57 -30.05
N ASP A 44 14.26 24.20 -29.79
CA ASP A 44 13.08 23.53 -29.28
C ASP A 44 12.27 22.85 -30.39
N ASP A 45 11.62 21.74 -30.04
CA ASP A 45 10.71 21.07 -30.94
C ASP A 45 9.41 21.88 -31.10
N ILE A 46 9.13 22.30 -32.32
CA ILE A 46 7.95 23.09 -32.71
C ILE A 46 6.63 22.45 -32.31
N ARG A 47 6.59 21.12 -32.15
CA ARG A 47 5.40 20.37 -31.70
C ARG A 47 5.00 20.68 -30.28
N HIS A 48 5.92 21.19 -29.46
CA HIS A 48 5.67 21.58 -28.08
C HIS A 48 5.23 23.05 -27.93
N ILE A 49 5.09 23.80 -29.03
CA ILE A 49 4.60 25.19 -28.99
C ILE A 49 3.13 25.22 -28.52
N SER A 50 2.89 25.99 -27.49
CA SER A 50 1.54 26.28 -26.99
C SER A 50 0.91 27.42 -27.78
N TRP A 51 0.30 27.15 -28.92
CA TRP A 51 -0.29 28.16 -29.79
C TRP A 51 -1.33 29.07 -29.10
N VAL A 52 -2.08 28.50 -28.14
CA VAL A 52 -3.08 29.27 -27.35
C VAL A 52 -2.41 30.31 -26.45
N ASN A 53 -1.32 29.95 -25.76
CA ASN A 53 -0.60 30.88 -24.90
C ASN A 53 0.28 31.82 -25.71
N SER A 54 0.88 31.35 -26.79
CA SER A 54 1.66 32.16 -27.72
C SER A 54 0.80 33.28 -28.33
N ALA A 55 -0.45 32.98 -28.69
CA ALA A 55 -1.39 33.99 -29.20
C ALA A 55 -1.76 35.05 -28.15
N LYS A 56 -1.80 34.70 -26.88
CA LYS A 56 -2.10 35.65 -25.78
C LYS A 56 -0.91 36.55 -25.41
N LEU A 57 0.31 36.03 -25.57
CA LEU A 57 1.54 36.67 -25.17
C LEU A 57 2.27 37.35 -26.31
N ALA A 58 1.74 37.25 -27.55
CA ALA A 58 2.28 37.77 -28.80
C ALA A 58 3.71 37.30 -29.15
N GLU A 59 4.17 36.25 -28.52
CA GLU A 59 5.46 35.60 -28.77
C GLU A 59 5.30 34.07 -28.69
N PRO A 60 6.10 33.25 -29.45
CA PRO A 60 6.01 31.83 -29.37
C PRO A 60 6.50 31.29 -28.00
N TYR A 61 5.63 30.57 -27.32
CA TYR A 61 5.92 29.92 -26.05
C TYR A 61 5.86 28.40 -26.19
N VAL A 62 6.85 27.72 -25.58
CA VAL A 62 6.95 26.27 -25.51
C VAL A 62 6.52 25.78 -24.14
N LYS A 63 5.72 24.71 -24.11
CA LYS A 63 5.47 23.96 -22.91
C LYS A 63 6.70 23.10 -22.61
N LYS A 64 7.47 23.47 -21.58
CA LYS A 64 8.51 22.58 -21.07
C LYS A 64 7.80 21.47 -20.30
N MET A 65 7.93 20.25 -20.80
CA MET A 65 7.49 19.05 -20.11
C MET A 65 8.66 18.58 -19.26
N HIS A 66 8.42 18.15 -18.02
CA HIS A 66 9.39 17.35 -17.32
C HIS A 66 9.54 16.03 -18.07
N GLU A 67 10.77 15.55 -18.25
CA GLU A 67 10.99 14.16 -18.63
C GLU A 67 10.19 13.29 -17.66
N GLU A 68 9.38 12.38 -18.19
CA GLU A 68 8.70 11.36 -17.38
C GLU A 68 9.76 10.56 -16.64
N ARG A 69 10.02 10.93 -15.39
CA ARG A 69 10.89 10.13 -14.54
C ARG A 69 10.08 8.92 -14.12
N GLU A 70 10.56 7.78 -14.52
CA GLU A 70 10.04 6.49 -14.05
C GLU A 70 10.03 6.49 -12.51
N LEU A 71 8.83 6.32 -11.95
CA LEU A 71 8.66 6.23 -10.51
C LEU A 71 8.95 4.79 -10.06
N LEU A 72 9.78 4.65 -9.06
CA LEU A 72 9.95 3.38 -8.37
C LEU A 72 8.92 3.28 -7.25
N VAL A 73 8.04 2.28 -7.34
CA VAL A 73 7.04 1.95 -6.31
C VAL A 73 7.47 0.67 -5.61
N HIS A 74 7.64 0.74 -4.30
CA HIS A 74 7.93 -0.44 -3.49
C HIS A 74 6.73 -0.80 -2.61
N VAL A 75 6.34 -2.09 -2.60
CA VAL A 75 5.26 -2.60 -1.76
C VAL A 75 5.80 -3.66 -0.81
N ALA A 76 5.83 -3.34 0.48
CA ALA A 76 6.19 -4.27 1.54
C ALA A 76 4.93 -4.86 2.19
N MET A 77 4.77 -6.18 2.10
CA MET A 77 3.65 -6.92 2.68
C MET A 77 4.06 -7.51 4.02
N LEU A 78 3.48 -7.03 5.11
CA LEU A 78 3.71 -7.55 6.47
C LEU A 78 2.71 -8.66 6.74
N LEU A 79 3.14 -9.92 6.71
CA LEU A 79 2.28 -11.08 6.87
C LEU A 79 2.68 -11.88 8.11
N ASP A 80 1.83 -11.88 9.10
CA ASP A 80 1.93 -12.74 10.29
C ASP A 80 0.67 -13.61 10.46
N GLY A 81 0.65 -14.43 11.51
CA GLY A 81 -0.43 -15.35 11.79
C GLY A 81 -1.81 -14.69 11.91
N ARG A 82 -1.87 -13.41 12.29
CA ARG A 82 -3.14 -12.68 12.41
C ARG A 82 -3.81 -12.40 11.06
N ALA A 83 -3.09 -12.55 9.96
CA ALA A 83 -3.66 -12.43 8.62
C ALA A 83 -4.72 -13.50 8.31
N VAL A 84 -4.75 -14.62 9.05
CA VAL A 84 -5.79 -15.65 8.89
C VAL A 84 -7.13 -15.26 9.52
N ILE A 85 -7.18 -14.19 10.33
CA ILE A 85 -8.41 -13.73 10.97
C ILE A 85 -9.30 -13.06 9.92
N GLY A 86 -10.56 -13.54 9.83
CA GLY A 86 -11.52 -13.05 8.84
C GLY A 86 -11.04 -13.30 7.41
N GLN A 87 -10.98 -12.23 6.61
CA GLN A 87 -10.55 -12.27 5.21
C GLN A 87 -9.30 -11.37 4.98
N LYS A 88 -8.53 -11.08 6.04
CA LYS A 88 -7.41 -10.13 5.95
C LYS A 88 -6.38 -10.50 4.89
N GLN A 89 -5.92 -11.76 4.85
CA GLN A 89 -4.94 -12.19 3.85
C GLN A 89 -5.46 -12.04 2.41
N LYS A 90 -6.74 -12.34 2.19
CA LYS A 90 -7.38 -12.13 0.90
C LYS A 90 -7.46 -10.64 0.54
N LEU A 91 -7.83 -9.81 1.50
CA LEU A 91 -7.88 -8.35 1.33
C LEU A 91 -6.49 -7.77 1.06
N MET A 92 -5.45 -8.28 1.75
CA MET A 92 -4.05 -7.91 1.49
C MET A 92 -3.61 -8.30 0.08
N LEU A 93 -4.03 -9.46 -0.43
CA LEU A 93 -3.78 -9.87 -1.81
C LEU A 93 -4.45 -8.92 -2.81
N GLU A 94 -5.70 -8.51 -2.55
CA GLU A 94 -6.44 -7.56 -3.39
C GLU A 94 -5.76 -6.17 -3.40
N VAL A 95 -5.30 -5.70 -2.24
CA VAL A 95 -4.51 -4.46 -2.11
C VAL A 95 -3.22 -4.54 -2.92
N LEU A 96 -2.45 -5.64 -2.78
CA LEU A 96 -1.22 -5.85 -3.53
C LEU A 96 -1.48 -5.88 -5.05
N ALA A 97 -2.54 -6.57 -5.48
CA ALA A 97 -2.91 -6.65 -6.89
C ALA A 97 -3.25 -5.26 -7.47
N ILE A 98 -4.06 -4.46 -6.76
CA ILE A 98 -4.43 -3.11 -7.22
C ILE A 98 -3.21 -2.21 -7.29
N LEU A 99 -2.36 -2.17 -6.26
CA LEU A 99 -1.13 -1.36 -6.26
C LEU A 99 -0.18 -1.77 -7.39
N GLY A 100 0.03 -3.07 -7.56
CA GLY A 100 0.97 -3.57 -8.58
C GLY A 100 0.49 -3.33 -9.99
N TYR A 101 -0.77 -3.65 -10.32
CA TYR A 101 -1.29 -3.37 -11.66
C TYR A 101 -1.35 -1.87 -11.94
N SER A 102 -1.75 -1.05 -10.96
CA SER A 102 -1.74 0.40 -11.12
C SER A 102 -0.33 0.91 -11.46
N THR A 103 0.69 0.40 -10.76
CA THR A 103 2.08 0.76 -11.00
C THR A 103 2.54 0.35 -12.41
N ILE A 104 2.30 -0.89 -12.80
CA ILE A 104 2.75 -1.43 -14.10
C ILE A 104 2.01 -0.76 -15.25
N PHE A 105 0.68 -0.60 -15.16
CA PHE A 105 -0.14 0.00 -16.22
C PHE A 105 0.12 1.49 -16.41
N THR A 106 0.68 2.16 -15.40
CA THR A 106 1.19 3.54 -15.51
C THR A 106 2.67 3.61 -15.92
N ASN A 107 3.24 2.50 -16.41
CA ASN A 107 4.63 2.38 -16.87
C ASN A 107 5.70 2.69 -15.79
N ASN A 108 5.35 2.52 -14.52
CA ASN A 108 6.26 2.66 -13.39
C ASN A 108 6.90 1.33 -13.00
N LEU A 109 8.02 1.38 -12.29
CA LEU A 109 8.76 0.20 -11.85
C LEU A 109 8.23 -0.28 -10.50
N LEU A 110 7.79 -1.54 -10.44
CA LEU A 110 7.27 -2.18 -9.23
C LEU A 110 8.31 -3.06 -8.57
N SER A 111 8.59 -2.82 -7.29
CA SER A 111 9.38 -3.69 -6.42
C SER A 111 8.52 -4.19 -5.27
N ILE A 112 8.69 -5.44 -4.86
CA ILE A 112 7.86 -6.07 -3.83
C ILE A 112 8.74 -6.79 -2.82
N SER A 113 8.37 -6.70 -1.53
CA SER A 113 8.95 -7.54 -0.49
C SER A 113 7.86 -8.14 0.40
N PHE A 114 8.04 -9.41 0.77
CA PHE A 114 7.20 -10.11 1.73
C PHE A 114 7.97 -10.28 3.04
N CYS A 115 7.41 -9.74 4.11
CA CYS A 115 7.85 -9.95 5.48
C CYS A 115 7.03 -11.10 6.05
N LEU A 116 7.59 -12.30 6.07
CA LEU A 116 6.92 -13.54 6.46
C LEU A 116 7.44 -13.96 7.82
N GLY A 117 6.85 -13.47 8.89
CA GLY A 117 7.41 -13.67 10.22
C GLY A 117 8.83 -13.11 10.32
N LYS A 118 9.82 -13.96 10.61
CA LYS A 118 11.25 -13.59 10.67
C LYS A 118 11.95 -13.59 9.30
N ASN A 119 11.30 -14.09 8.26
CA ASN A 119 11.86 -14.23 6.93
C ASN A 119 11.48 -13.04 6.05
N PHE A 120 12.40 -12.65 5.18
CA PHE A 120 12.20 -11.61 4.17
C PHE A 120 12.42 -12.23 2.79
N ARG A 121 11.50 -11.95 1.87
CA ARG A 121 11.64 -12.33 0.46
C ARG A 121 11.39 -11.11 -0.40
N THR A 122 12.39 -10.68 -1.15
CA THR A 122 12.29 -9.56 -2.10
C THR A 122 12.22 -10.11 -3.51
N PHE A 123 11.40 -9.49 -4.35
CA PHE A 123 11.28 -9.77 -5.77
C PHE A 123 11.97 -8.67 -6.56
N GLU A 124 12.61 -9.04 -7.65
CA GLU A 124 13.25 -8.08 -8.53
C GLU A 124 12.23 -7.06 -9.05
N ALA A 125 12.67 -5.81 -9.17
CA ALA A 125 11.83 -4.74 -9.68
C ALA A 125 11.43 -5.02 -11.13
N THR A 126 10.14 -4.89 -11.45
CA THR A 126 9.60 -5.32 -12.74
C THR A 126 8.50 -4.39 -13.27
N LYS A 127 8.33 -4.38 -14.59
CA LYS A 127 7.14 -3.86 -15.29
C LYS A 127 6.37 -4.98 -16.00
N ASN A 128 6.83 -6.22 -15.84
CA ASN A 128 6.22 -7.37 -16.50
C ASN A 128 5.02 -7.86 -15.72
N VAL A 129 3.85 -7.87 -16.35
CA VAL A 129 2.58 -8.32 -15.75
C VAL A 129 2.64 -9.80 -15.38
N GLU A 130 3.26 -10.65 -16.22
CA GLU A 130 3.33 -12.10 -15.96
C GLU A 130 4.19 -12.39 -14.72
N ALA A 131 5.35 -11.73 -14.58
CA ALA A 131 6.21 -11.85 -13.39
C ALA A 131 5.50 -11.36 -12.13
N PHE A 132 4.63 -10.35 -12.26
CA PHE A 132 3.80 -9.89 -11.16
C PHE A 132 2.67 -10.87 -10.84
N ASP A 133 2.00 -11.45 -11.84
CA ASP A 133 0.99 -12.49 -11.66
C ASP A 133 1.56 -13.70 -10.90
N ASP A 134 2.79 -14.14 -11.23
CA ASP A 134 3.52 -15.18 -10.49
C ASP A 134 3.77 -14.78 -9.02
N THR A 135 4.12 -13.52 -8.77
CA THR A 135 4.32 -13.00 -7.40
C THR A 135 3.01 -13.04 -6.59
N LEU A 136 1.89 -12.67 -7.20
CA LEU A 136 0.56 -12.75 -6.56
C LEU A 136 0.18 -14.20 -6.27
N GLU A 137 0.49 -15.13 -7.17
CA GLU A 137 0.25 -16.56 -6.95
C GLU A 137 1.09 -17.09 -5.77
N VAL A 138 2.35 -16.67 -5.66
CA VAL A 138 3.20 -16.99 -4.49
C VAL A 138 2.55 -16.47 -3.21
N PHE A 139 2.10 -15.22 -3.18
CA PHE A 139 1.45 -14.64 -1.99
C PHE A 139 0.18 -15.39 -1.60
N SER A 140 -0.65 -15.78 -2.56
CA SER A 140 -1.91 -16.48 -2.34
C SER A 140 -1.75 -17.87 -1.70
N LYS A 141 -0.57 -18.49 -1.85
CA LYS A 141 -0.24 -19.83 -1.34
C LYS A 141 0.46 -19.80 0.03
N ILE A 142 0.73 -18.63 0.58
CA ILE A 142 1.39 -18.52 1.89
C ILE A 142 0.43 -18.97 2.98
N ASP A 143 0.86 -19.91 3.79
CA ASP A 143 0.23 -20.21 5.07
C ASP A 143 0.80 -19.26 6.12
N ALA A 144 -0.01 -18.30 6.54
CA ALA A 144 0.41 -17.29 7.50
C ALA A 144 0.35 -17.78 8.96
N LEU A 145 -0.38 -18.87 9.22
CA LEU A 145 -0.59 -19.35 10.58
C LEU A 145 0.73 -19.73 11.26
N GLY A 146 0.97 -19.21 12.47
CA GLY A 146 2.20 -19.44 13.21
C GLY A 146 3.38 -18.54 12.81
N LEU A 147 3.21 -17.62 11.88
CA LEU A 147 4.21 -16.59 11.58
C LEU A 147 4.13 -15.45 12.59
N GLU A 148 5.28 -15.01 13.06
CA GLU A 148 5.41 -13.86 13.96
C GLU A 148 6.46 -12.89 13.42
N ILE A 149 6.06 -11.63 13.14
CA ILE A 149 6.96 -10.62 12.61
C ILE A 149 7.87 -10.08 13.74
N ASP A 150 9.16 -9.94 13.43
CA ASP A 150 10.12 -9.25 14.28
C ASP A 150 10.04 -7.73 14.03
N TYR A 151 9.09 -7.09 14.68
CA TYR A 151 8.86 -5.64 14.54
C TYR A 151 10.04 -4.81 15.03
N ALA A 152 10.84 -5.30 15.98
CA ALA A 152 12.02 -4.59 16.48
C ALA A 152 13.09 -4.39 15.41
N ASN A 153 13.22 -5.34 14.47
CA ASN A 153 14.17 -5.27 13.36
C ASN A 153 13.53 -4.92 12.01
N LEU A 154 12.21 -4.74 11.96
CA LEU A 154 11.46 -4.52 10.72
C LEU A 154 11.96 -3.30 9.95
N GLN A 155 12.07 -2.14 10.60
CA GLN A 155 12.51 -0.89 9.97
C GLN A 155 13.88 -1.03 9.32
N LYS A 156 14.85 -1.62 10.02
CA LYS A 156 16.20 -1.85 9.49
C LYS A 156 16.14 -2.68 8.20
N ARG A 157 15.36 -3.76 8.19
CA ARG A 157 15.21 -4.64 7.03
C ARG A 157 14.52 -3.95 5.87
N LEU A 158 13.48 -3.15 6.12
CA LEU A 158 12.79 -2.39 5.07
C LEU A 158 13.71 -1.36 4.41
N VAL A 159 14.58 -0.71 5.19
CA VAL A 159 15.60 0.22 4.65
C VAL A 159 16.64 -0.51 3.80
N GLU A 160 17.08 -1.69 4.24
CA GLU A 160 18.08 -2.50 3.48
C GLU A 160 17.53 -3.03 2.14
N VAL A 161 16.21 -3.28 2.07
CA VAL A 161 15.54 -3.81 0.87
C VAL A 161 15.43 -2.78 -0.26
N GLN A 162 15.29 -1.50 0.08
CA GLN A 162 15.11 -0.44 -0.90
C GLN A 162 15.94 0.79 -0.54
N GLU A 163 17.08 0.94 -1.19
CA GLU A 163 17.99 2.07 -0.95
C GLU A 163 17.62 3.32 -1.78
N GLN A 164 17.03 3.12 -2.96
CA GLN A 164 16.63 4.23 -3.82
C GLN A 164 15.34 4.86 -3.34
N LYS A 165 15.28 6.21 -3.36
CA LYS A 165 14.05 6.93 -3.01
C LYS A 165 12.89 6.46 -3.88
N SER A 166 11.80 6.08 -3.23
CA SER A 166 10.61 5.50 -3.88
C SER A 166 9.33 5.99 -3.23
N LEU A 167 8.21 5.76 -3.91
CA LEU A 167 6.91 5.72 -3.26
C LEU A 167 6.79 4.35 -2.59
N PHE A 168 6.78 4.34 -1.27
CA PHE A 168 6.89 3.12 -0.48
C PHE A 168 5.58 2.83 0.25
N PHE A 169 4.96 1.70 -0.06
CA PHE A 169 3.77 1.22 0.64
C PHE A 169 4.14 0.13 1.63
N VAL A 170 3.67 0.25 2.87
CA VAL A 170 3.73 -0.83 3.87
C VAL A 170 2.31 -1.28 4.16
N VAL A 171 2.02 -2.55 3.87
CA VAL A 171 0.70 -3.16 4.00
C VAL A 171 0.73 -4.19 5.11
N GLY A 172 -0.12 -4.06 6.11
CA GLY A 172 -0.17 -4.97 7.26
C GLY A 172 -1.33 -4.67 8.20
N ASP A 173 -1.44 -5.38 9.30
CA ASP A 173 -2.50 -5.10 10.28
C ASP A 173 -2.10 -4.05 11.33
N PHE A 174 -0.82 -3.85 11.58
CA PHE A 174 -0.29 -2.86 12.53
C PHE A 174 -0.92 -2.97 13.93
N LEU A 175 -1.02 -4.20 14.44
CA LEU A 175 -1.49 -4.48 15.80
C LEU A 175 -0.36 -4.48 16.84
N ASP A 176 0.90 -4.41 16.39
CA ASP A 176 2.08 -4.22 17.22
C ASP A 176 2.68 -2.82 17.05
N GLU A 177 3.49 -2.40 18.01
CA GLU A 177 4.24 -1.14 17.90
C GLU A 177 5.27 -1.26 16.78
N VAL A 178 5.29 -0.28 15.88
CA VAL A 178 6.21 -0.20 14.75
C VAL A 178 6.84 1.18 14.68
N ASP A 179 8.16 1.22 14.48
CA ASP A 179 8.87 2.44 14.15
C ASP A 179 9.19 2.46 12.65
N LEU A 180 8.69 3.46 11.94
CA LEU A 180 8.92 3.69 10.51
C LEU A 180 9.61 5.04 10.24
N SER A 181 10.15 5.67 11.27
CA SER A 181 10.72 7.03 11.22
C SER A 181 11.87 7.18 10.24
N ILE A 182 12.78 6.18 10.14
CA ILE A 182 13.90 6.22 9.20
C ILE A 182 13.40 6.00 7.77
N LEU A 183 12.48 5.05 7.58
CA LEU A 183 11.90 4.76 6.27
C LEU A 183 11.17 5.98 5.71
N ALA A 184 10.42 6.70 6.55
CA ALA A 184 9.71 7.91 6.19
C ALA A 184 10.64 9.08 5.79
N LYS A 185 11.87 9.14 6.33
CA LYS A 185 12.88 10.13 5.92
C LYS A 185 13.47 9.85 4.55
N THR A 186 13.53 8.58 4.16
CA THR A 186 14.17 8.14 2.92
C THR A 186 13.20 8.09 1.75
N HIS A 187 11.94 7.71 2.01
CA HIS A 187 10.90 7.46 1.01
C HIS A 187 9.66 8.33 1.22
N GLN A 188 8.84 8.45 0.17
CA GLN A 188 7.46 8.90 0.33
C GLN A 188 6.64 7.70 0.85
N LEU A 189 6.38 7.68 2.16
CA LEU A 189 5.83 6.51 2.85
C LEU A 189 4.32 6.58 2.98
N CYS A 190 3.67 5.47 2.60
CA CYS A 190 2.23 5.25 2.76
C CYS A 190 1.98 3.94 3.51
N VAL A 191 1.15 3.97 4.53
CA VAL A 191 0.76 2.81 5.32
C VAL A 191 -0.68 2.41 5.02
N LEU A 192 -0.89 1.15 4.64
CA LEU A 192 -2.19 0.56 4.41
C LEU A 192 -2.50 -0.46 5.52
N MET A 193 -3.37 -0.06 6.45
CA MET A 193 -3.73 -0.87 7.60
C MET A 193 -4.90 -1.76 7.26
N VAL A 194 -4.65 -3.04 7.02
CA VAL A 194 -5.69 -4.05 6.74
C VAL A 194 -6.18 -4.65 8.05
N ARG A 195 -7.41 -4.36 8.42
CA ARG A 195 -8.02 -4.77 9.70
C ARG A 195 -9.30 -5.57 9.49
N ASP A 196 -9.63 -6.37 10.47
CA ASP A 196 -10.94 -7.00 10.56
C ASP A 196 -11.80 -6.31 11.63
N ARG A 197 -13.08 -6.03 11.30
CA ARG A 197 -13.99 -5.33 12.24
C ARG A 197 -14.26 -6.12 13.51
N TRP A 198 -14.17 -7.45 13.42
CA TRP A 198 -14.32 -8.31 14.58
C TRP A 198 -13.15 -8.14 15.56
N GLU A 199 -11.92 -7.95 15.07
CA GLU A 199 -10.76 -7.69 15.95
C GLU A 199 -10.91 -6.38 16.73
N GLU A 200 -11.52 -5.37 16.14
CA GLU A 200 -11.72 -4.07 16.79
C GLU A 200 -12.90 -4.07 17.77
N ASN A 201 -13.87 -4.94 17.58
CA ASN A 201 -15.04 -5.08 18.45
C ASN A 201 -15.49 -6.55 18.55
N PRO A 202 -14.71 -7.42 19.20
CA PRO A 202 -15.00 -8.84 19.23
C PRO A 202 -16.29 -9.14 20.02
N LEU A 203 -17.18 -9.91 19.39
CA LEU A 203 -18.36 -10.46 20.03
C LEU A 203 -18.09 -11.92 20.37
N LEU A 204 -17.73 -12.19 21.63
CA LEU A 204 -17.46 -13.52 22.13
C LEU A 204 -18.50 -13.92 23.18
N SER A 205 -18.95 -15.19 23.14
CA SER A 205 -19.74 -15.81 24.20
C SER A 205 -18.79 -16.40 25.28
N ALA A 206 -19.28 -16.55 26.49
CA ALA A 206 -18.52 -16.75 27.71
C ALA A 206 -17.40 -17.82 27.69
N ASP A 207 -17.58 -18.93 27.03
CA ASP A 207 -16.57 -20.00 26.95
C ASP A 207 -16.11 -20.18 25.52
N ALA A 208 -14.84 -19.84 25.26
CA ALA A 208 -14.24 -19.96 23.96
C ALA A 208 -12.88 -20.68 24.02
N GLU A 209 -12.66 -21.52 23.04
CA GLU A 209 -11.35 -22.05 22.71
C GLU A 209 -10.69 -21.08 21.75
N LEU A 210 -9.61 -20.43 22.20
CA LEU A 210 -8.93 -19.39 21.46
C LEU A 210 -7.61 -19.97 20.91
N LEU A 211 -7.42 -19.85 19.62
CA LEU A 211 -6.15 -20.14 18.97
C LEU A 211 -5.34 -18.84 18.87
N ASN A 212 -4.11 -18.85 19.39
CA ASN A 212 -3.17 -17.77 19.14
C ASN A 212 -2.59 -17.94 17.72
N PRO A 213 -2.90 -17.06 16.77
CA PRO A 213 -2.49 -17.25 15.39
C PRO A 213 -0.98 -17.07 15.15
N LEU A 214 -0.24 -16.47 16.11
CA LEU A 214 1.20 -16.23 15.99
C LEU A 214 2.04 -17.47 16.34
N ASN A 215 1.55 -18.34 17.23
CA ASN A 215 2.32 -19.50 17.73
C ASN A 215 1.55 -20.81 17.73
N ASN A 216 0.31 -20.83 17.22
CA ASN A 216 -0.58 -21.99 17.21
C ASN A 216 -0.97 -22.56 18.59
N GLU A 217 -0.75 -21.80 19.65
CA GLU A 217 -1.18 -22.24 20.99
C GLU A 217 -2.70 -22.12 21.15
N ILE A 218 -3.30 -23.19 21.66
CA ILE A 218 -4.72 -23.21 21.99
C ILE A 218 -4.91 -22.91 23.46
N MET A 219 -5.68 -21.89 23.77
CA MET A 219 -6.05 -21.52 25.12
C MET A 219 -7.56 -21.64 25.32
N ARG A 220 -7.95 -22.40 26.34
CA ARG A 220 -9.34 -22.41 26.81
C ARG A 220 -9.51 -21.36 27.90
N LYS A 221 -10.23 -20.32 27.61
CA LYS A 221 -10.50 -19.22 28.58
C LYS A 221 -11.94 -18.79 28.50
N THR A 222 -12.49 -18.49 29.67
CA THR A 222 -13.73 -17.75 29.76
C THR A 222 -13.44 -16.28 29.52
N VAL A 223 -13.94 -15.76 28.42
CA VAL A 223 -13.72 -14.33 28.07
C VAL A 223 -14.84 -13.50 28.68
N SER A 224 -14.49 -12.69 29.67
CA SER A 224 -15.46 -11.81 30.31
C SER A 224 -15.71 -10.53 29.50
N LYS A 225 -16.91 -9.94 29.65
CA LYS A 225 -17.23 -8.63 29.04
C LYS A 225 -16.24 -7.54 29.48
N LYS A 226 -15.74 -7.62 30.71
CA LYS A 226 -14.73 -6.68 31.23
C LYS A 226 -13.41 -6.83 30.49
N ALA A 227 -12.98 -8.07 30.21
CA ALA A 227 -11.75 -8.34 29.45
C ALA A 227 -11.86 -7.83 28.00
N LEU A 228 -13.00 -8.04 27.35
CA LEU A 228 -13.26 -7.49 26.00
C LEU A 228 -13.24 -5.97 26.00
N LYS A 229 -13.88 -5.32 26.96
CA LYS A 229 -13.87 -3.87 27.07
C LYS A 229 -12.45 -3.34 27.23
N HIS A 230 -11.65 -3.96 28.11
CA HIS A 230 -10.25 -3.59 28.33
C HIS A 230 -9.41 -3.78 27.06
N TYR A 231 -9.59 -4.88 26.33
CA TYR A 231 -8.94 -5.11 25.05
C TYR A 231 -9.25 -4.00 24.03
N VAL A 232 -10.52 -3.63 23.88
CA VAL A 232 -10.93 -2.55 22.95
C VAL A 232 -10.34 -1.20 23.36
N GLU A 233 -10.24 -0.92 24.69
CA GLU A 233 -9.61 0.30 25.20
C GLU A 233 -8.10 0.31 24.88
N GLN A 234 -7.39 -0.80 25.13
CA GLN A 234 -5.98 -0.92 24.79
C GLN A 234 -5.72 -0.77 23.29
N LEU A 235 -6.57 -1.36 22.45
CA LEU A 235 -6.43 -1.22 20.99
C LEU A 235 -6.61 0.23 20.53
N LYS A 236 -7.54 0.97 21.13
CA LYS A 236 -7.74 2.40 20.85
C LYS A 236 -6.54 3.25 21.27
N GLU A 237 -5.96 2.94 22.44
CA GLU A 237 -4.74 3.62 22.93
C GLU A 237 -3.56 3.33 22.01
N HIS A 238 -3.40 2.07 21.57
CA HIS A 238 -2.39 1.66 20.60
C HIS A 238 -2.55 2.42 19.27
N ASP A 239 -3.76 2.42 18.69
CA ASP A 239 -4.04 3.14 17.45
C ASP A 239 -3.78 4.65 17.58
N THR A 240 -4.09 5.25 18.74
CA THR A 240 -3.81 6.67 18.99
C THR A 240 -2.31 6.96 18.95
N LYS A 241 -1.48 6.11 19.58
CA LYS A 241 -0.01 6.24 19.53
C LYS A 241 0.52 6.04 18.11
N LEU A 242 0.00 5.04 17.40
CA LEU A 242 0.38 4.73 16.03
C LEU A 242 0.08 5.90 15.09
N TYR A 243 -1.10 6.50 15.19
CA TYR A 243 -1.45 7.69 14.38
C TYR A 243 -0.61 8.91 14.73
N ALA A 244 -0.29 9.12 16.01
CA ALA A 244 0.63 10.18 16.42
C ALA A 244 2.01 9.99 15.78
N HIS A 245 2.55 8.77 15.77
CA HIS A 245 3.79 8.43 15.09
C HIS A 245 3.72 8.71 13.58
N PHE A 246 2.62 8.35 12.91
CA PHE A 246 2.44 8.63 11.49
C PHE A 246 2.40 10.13 11.20
N HIS A 247 1.68 10.90 12.00
CA HIS A 247 1.62 12.36 11.87
C HIS A 247 2.98 13.03 12.11
N GLU A 248 3.72 12.62 13.14
CA GLU A 248 5.05 13.16 13.47
C GLU A 248 6.04 12.99 12.31
N HIS A 249 5.93 11.89 11.57
CA HIS A 249 6.85 11.54 10.49
C HIS A 249 6.29 11.78 9.08
N ASN A 250 5.16 12.48 8.93
CA ASN A 250 4.48 12.74 7.66
C ASN A 250 4.18 11.46 6.86
N ILE A 251 3.83 10.38 7.55
CA ILE A 251 3.43 9.13 6.95
C ILE A 251 1.94 9.21 6.61
N LYS A 252 1.61 9.05 5.32
CA LYS A 252 0.21 8.94 4.90
C LYS A 252 -0.32 7.56 5.26
N TYR A 253 -1.55 7.46 5.76
CA TYR A 253 -2.12 6.17 6.13
C TYR A 253 -3.62 6.08 5.90
N VAL A 254 -4.09 4.87 5.69
CA VAL A 254 -5.52 4.56 5.60
C VAL A 254 -5.80 3.18 6.18
N LYS A 255 -6.97 3.05 6.85
CA LYS A 255 -7.52 1.74 7.25
C LYS A 255 -8.43 1.20 6.17
N ILE A 256 -8.29 -0.10 5.92
CA ILE A 256 -9.05 -0.84 4.91
C ILE A 256 -9.70 -2.04 5.59
N TYR A 257 -11.01 -2.19 5.39
CA TYR A 257 -11.82 -3.30 5.88
C TYR A 257 -12.58 -3.96 4.74
N GLU A 258 -12.87 -5.25 4.85
CA GLU A 258 -13.84 -5.86 3.93
C GLU A 258 -15.29 -5.39 4.30
N PRO A 259 -16.17 -5.08 3.34
CA PRO A 259 -16.04 -5.08 1.87
C PRO A 259 -15.79 -3.68 1.26
N GLU A 260 -14.90 -2.90 1.81
CA GLU A 260 -14.63 -1.54 1.32
C GLU A 260 -13.96 -1.56 -0.06
N ARG A 261 -14.20 -0.51 -0.85
CA ARG A 261 -13.52 -0.33 -2.13
C ARG A 261 -12.11 0.20 -1.93
N ILE A 262 -11.12 -0.64 -2.21
CA ILE A 262 -9.69 -0.34 -2.00
C ILE A 262 -9.27 0.89 -2.79
N VAL A 263 -9.71 1.03 -4.04
CA VAL A 263 -9.34 2.16 -4.90
C VAL A 263 -9.79 3.48 -4.29
N GLU A 264 -11.03 3.58 -3.78
CA GLU A 264 -11.53 4.79 -3.12
C GLU A 264 -10.71 5.12 -1.85
N LYS A 265 -10.25 4.09 -1.12
CA LYS A 265 -9.36 4.27 0.04
C LYS A 265 -7.97 4.74 -0.36
N LEU A 266 -7.42 4.24 -1.45
CA LEU A 266 -6.14 4.72 -1.98
C LEU A 266 -6.24 6.17 -2.48
N GLU A 267 -7.35 6.54 -3.11
CA GLU A 267 -7.58 7.93 -3.50
C GLU A 267 -7.57 8.87 -2.30
N GLN A 268 -8.17 8.47 -1.15
CA GLN A 268 -8.18 9.28 0.07
C GLN A 268 -6.76 9.62 0.58
N LEU A 269 -5.75 8.76 0.36
CA LEU A 269 -4.36 9.02 0.76
C LEU A 269 -3.75 10.25 0.08
N PHE A 270 -4.27 10.65 -1.08
CA PHE A 270 -3.64 11.64 -1.94
C PHE A 270 -4.50 12.88 -2.20
N TYR A 271 -5.79 12.84 -1.82
CA TYR A 271 -6.71 13.97 -1.99
C TYR A 271 -6.74 14.97 -0.83
N PHE A 272 -6.19 14.61 0.33
CA PHE A 272 -6.18 15.48 1.52
C PHE A 272 -4.76 16.04 1.77
N ASP A 273 -4.27 16.84 0.83
CA ASP A 273 -3.19 17.82 1.06
C ASP A 273 -3.77 19.23 1.12
#